data_10e0af1f3aa0125d446ba19d172d4364
#
_entry.id   10e0af1f3aa0125d446ba19d172d4364
#
_cell.length_a   1.000
_cell.length_b   1.000
_cell.length_c   1.000
_cell.angle_alpha   90.00
_cell.angle_beta   90.00
_cell.angle_gamma   90.00
#
_symmetry.space_group_name_H-M   'P 1'
#
loop_
_entity.id
_entity.type
_entity.pdbx_description
1 polymer ?
#
loop_
_entity_poly.entity_id
_entity_poly.type
_entity_poly.pdbx_seq_one_letter_code
_entity_poly.pdbx_strand_id
1 'polypeptide(L)'
;MSEITITEKSTDVKPLDRYSYSKISCYKQCPFKFKLKYEDKNYLFSANIATDFGSLVHSIEEDIAYAIQNVQPINYIVLKNKFILECRKIAQKYPIDFFNQDKSGRTYQEKMYLYLNSSIYRLENFMQQHPELKIVGIEQKFEYDYDGVHSFSGSIDRAFQNIITGEIIIQDIKTWSVPAQNSELKAPLQFAVYMMAAEKLWGVPFNKIKCEYDLPLCDTTQAALSEDIVSDSKPVLDKLFKGIQQENFKPTITALCHWCEYNPLTNPCILDTKPEAVCPYFSTWQKSGDNVRDTLIAWKDLSSVAIDRQFCISQLRQQMTNIN
;
A
#
# COMPACT_ATOMS: atom_id res chain seq x y z
N MET A 1 8.51 -63.70 -3.64
CA MET A 1 7.87 -62.43 -3.93
C MET A 1 8.02 -61.55 -2.70
N SER A 2 8.97 -60.65 -2.73
CA SER A 2 9.25 -59.71 -1.62
C SER A 2 8.50 -58.42 -1.86
N GLU A 3 7.55 -58.13 -0.96
CA GLU A 3 6.82 -56.85 -0.94
C GLU A 3 7.79 -55.71 -0.61
N ILE A 4 7.91 -54.76 -1.53
CA ILE A 4 8.61 -53.50 -1.30
C ILE A 4 7.60 -52.53 -0.67
N THR A 5 7.72 -52.31 0.65
CA THR A 5 6.96 -51.28 1.36
C THR A 5 7.60 -49.92 1.06
N ILE A 6 6.95 -49.13 0.21
CA ILE A 6 7.33 -47.73 -0.02
C ILE A 6 6.81 -46.94 1.18
N THR A 7 7.67 -46.59 2.11
CA THR A 7 7.39 -45.58 3.12
C THR A 7 7.43 -44.21 2.46
N GLU A 8 6.27 -43.64 2.19
CA GLU A 8 6.13 -42.21 1.89
C GLU A 8 6.66 -41.41 3.10
N LYS A 9 7.83 -40.80 2.94
CA LYS A 9 8.26 -39.74 3.84
C LYS A 9 7.34 -38.57 3.60
N SER A 10 6.36 -38.34 4.47
CA SER A 10 5.65 -37.06 4.60
C SER A 10 6.71 -36.03 4.97
N THR A 11 7.09 -35.21 4.02
CA THR A 11 7.85 -33.98 4.31
C THR A 11 6.85 -33.00 4.87
N ASP A 12 6.71 -32.97 6.19
CA ASP A 12 6.03 -31.86 6.91
C ASP A 12 6.88 -30.58 6.72
N VAL A 13 6.81 -30.00 5.53
CA VAL A 13 7.37 -28.67 5.28
C VAL A 13 6.43 -27.70 5.94
N LYS A 14 6.89 -27.05 7.02
CA LYS A 14 6.13 -25.97 7.66
C LYS A 14 5.79 -24.92 6.58
N PRO A 15 4.52 -24.53 6.44
CA PRO A 15 4.15 -23.51 5.47
C PRO A 15 4.91 -22.20 5.76
N LEU A 16 5.38 -21.54 4.69
CA LEU A 16 6.09 -20.28 4.79
C LEU A 16 5.19 -19.19 5.37
N ASP A 17 5.75 -18.33 6.20
CA ASP A 17 5.04 -17.15 6.70
C ASP A 17 4.84 -16.15 5.55
N ARG A 18 3.58 -15.88 5.22
CA ARG A 18 3.19 -15.12 4.03
C ARG A 18 3.10 -13.62 4.30
N TYR A 19 3.77 -12.85 3.47
CA TYR A 19 3.80 -11.40 3.55
C TYR A 19 3.43 -10.75 2.22
N SER A 20 2.77 -9.59 2.30
CA SER A 20 2.67 -8.64 1.19
C SER A 20 3.58 -7.45 1.47
N TYR A 21 3.89 -6.65 0.43
CA TYR A 21 4.57 -5.38 0.64
C TYR A 21 3.82 -4.51 1.66
N SER A 22 2.49 -4.42 1.58
CA SER A 22 1.67 -3.63 2.52
C SER A 22 1.82 -4.10 3.97
N LYS A 23 1.94 -5.42 4.20
CA LYS A 23 2.16 -5.99 5.53
C LYS A 23 3.53 -5.58 6.08
N ILE A 24 4.59 -5.70 5.29
CA ILE A 24 5.95 -5.29 5.67
C ILE A 24 6.06 -3.76 5.84
N SER A 25 5.44 -3.00 4.96
CA SER A 25 5.38 -1.54 5.05
C SER A 25 4.68 -1.08 6.34
N CYS A 26 3.63 -1.78 6.76
CA CYS A 26 2.96 -1.52 8.02
C CYS A 26 3.92 -1.71 9.22
N TYR A 27 4.70 -2.81 9.23
CA TYR A 27 5.71 -3.02 10.28
C TYR A 27 6.79 -1.94 10.24
N LYS A 28 7.31 -1.60 9.05
CA LYS A 28 8.30 -0.52 8.87
C LYS A 28 7.78 0.82 9.39
N GLN A 29 6.51 1.13 9.16
CA GLN A 29 5.88 2.37 9.61
C GLN A 29 5.72 2.41 11.13
N CYS A 30 5.13 1.35 11.71
CA CYS A 30 4.93 1.23 13.15
C CYS A 30 4.76 -0.25 13.52
N PRO A 31 5.76 -0.87 14.19
CA PRO A 31 5.67 -2.25 14.63
C PRO A 31 4.44 -2.52 15.54
N PHE A 32 4.05 -1.56 16.36
CA PHE A 32 2.86 -1.71 17.20
C PHE A 32 1.55 -1.73 16.39
N LYS A 33 1.44 -0.90 15.34
CA LYS A 33 0.32 -0.95 14.39
C LYS A 33 0.26 -2.31 13.69
N PHE A 34 1.41 -2.84 13.29
CA PHE A 34 1.50 -4.18 12.71
C PHE A 34 0.98 -5.24 13.67
N LYS A 35 1.41 -5.19 14.96
CA LYS A 35 0.93 -6.12 15.98
C LYS A 35 -0.59 -6.08 16.10
N LEU A 36 -1.17 -4.90 16.30
CA LEU A 36 -2.63 -4.75 16.41
C LEU A 36 -3.35 -5.32 15.19
N LYS A 37 -2.83 -5.08 13.99
CA LYS A 37 -3.48 -5.45 12.74
C LYS A 37 -3.33 -6.93 12.40
N TYR A 38 -2.11 -7.47 12.46
CA TYR A 38 -1.79 -8.77 11.88
C TYR A 38 -1.59 -9.87 12.93
N GLU A 39 -1.03 -9.54 14.10
CA GLU A 39 -0.85 -10.52 15.18
C GLU A 39 -2.13 -10.64 16.02
N ASP A 40 -2.65 -9.52 16.51
CA ASP A 40 -3.88 -9.48 17.29
C ASP A 40 -5.15 -9.57 16.41
N LYS A 41 -4.99 -9.59 15.07
CA LYS A 41 -6.06 -9.72 14.06
C LYS A 41 -7.17 -8.66 14.19
N ASN A 42 -6.83 -7.49 14.71
CA ASN A 42 -7.74 -6.37 14.81
C ASN A 42 -7.85 -5.60 13.49
N TYR A 43 -8.34 -6.26 12.45
CA TYR A 43 -8.56 -5.61 11.17
C TYR A 43 -9.64 -4.54 11.33
N LEU A 44 -9.24 -3.29 11.13
CA LEU A 44 -10.16 -2.16 11.04
C LEU A 44 -10.30 -1.81 9.56
N PHE A 45 -11.54 -1.72 9.13
CA PHE A 45 -11.83 -1.23 7.79
C PHE A 45 -11.84 0.31 7.84
N SER A 46 -10.73 0.92 7.46
CA SER A 46 -10.69 2.37 7.27
C SER A 46 -10.89 2.69 5.79
N ALA A 47 -12.16 2.71 5.39
CA ALA A 47 -12.50 3.24 4.08
C ALA A 47 -12.19 4.74 4.07
N ASN A 48 -11.40 5.18 3.10
CA ASN A 48 -11.16 6.60 2.86
C ASN A 48 -11.24 6.91 1.38
N ILE A 49 -11.51 8.15 1.08
CA ILE A 49 -11.73 8.60 -0.29
C ILE A 49 -10.52 8.33 -1.21
N ALA A 50 -9.29 8.44 -0.69
CA ALA A 50 -8.09 8.19 -1.47
C ALA A 50 -7.99 6.73 -1.92
N THR A 51 -8.34 5.79 -1.04
CA THR A 51 -8.36 4.36 -1.36
C THR A 51 -9.44 4.03 -2.39
N ASP A 52 -10.67 4.53 -2.18
CA ASP A 52 -11.79 4.23 -3.08
C ASP A 52 -11.56 4.86 -4.48
N PHE A 53 -11.06 6.10 -4.52
CA PHE A 53 -10.71 6.76 -5.78
C PHE A 53 -9.52 6.08 -6.47
N GLY A 54 -8.50 5.69 -5.72
CA GLY A 54 -7.36 4.93 -6.23
C GLY A 54 -7.79 3.62 -6.88
N SER A 55 -8.60 2.82 -6.17
CA SER A 55 -9.13 1.55 -6.68
C SER A 55 -9.95 1.74 -7.95
N LEU A 56 -10.72 2.83 -8.04
CA LEU A 56 -11.48 3.14 -9.26
C LEU A 56 -10.55 3.44 -10.44
N VAL A 57 -9.50 4.25 -10.25
CA VAL A 57 -8.51 4.52 -11.30
C VAL A 57 -7.84 3.23 -11.76
N HIS A 58 -7.35 2.40 -10.83
CA HIS A 58 -6.76 1.10 -11.17
C HIS A 58 -7.70 0.23 -12.00
N SER A 59 -9.00 0.14 -11.64
CA SER A 59 -9.99 -0.63 -12.40
C SER A 59 -10.17 -0.13 -13.84
N ILE A 60 -10.07 1.17 -14.09
CA ILE A 60 -10.18 1.72 -15.45
C ILE A 60 -8.88 1.47 -16.23
N GLU A 61 -7.72 1.68 -15.60
CA GLU A 61 -6.42 1.39 -16.19
C GLU A 61 -6.26 -0.09 -16.56
N GLU A 62 -6.81 -0.99 -15.73
CA GLU A 62 -6.88 -2.43 -15.99
C GLU A 62 -7.73 -2.74 -17.22
N ASP A 63 -8.95 -2.17 -17.32
CA ASP A 63 -9.84 -2.33 -18.48
C ASP A 63 -9.15 -1.87 -19.79
N ILE A 64 -8.44 -0.73 -19.75
CA ILE A 64 -7.69 -0.19 -20.88
C ILE A 64 -6.53 -1.12 -21.26
N ALA A 65 -5.76 -1.58 -20.28
CA ALA A 65 -4.64 -2.47 -20.48
C ALA A 65 -5.08 -3.80 -21.13
N TYR A 66 -6.18 -4.39 -20.67
CA TYR A 66 -6.75 -5.59 -21.28
C TYR A 66 -7.21 -5.36 -22.73
N ALA A 67 -7.84 -4.21 -23.02
CA ALA A 67 -8.23 -3.89 -24.41
C ALA A 67 -7.01 -3.80 -25.32
N ILE A 68 -5.94 -3.13 -24.88
CA ILE A 68 -4.69 -3.02 -25.65
C ILE A 68 -4.03 -4.39 -25.82
N GLN A 69 -3.88 -5.16 -24.75
CA GLN A 69 -3.24 -6.49 -24.79
C GLN A 69 -3.95 -7.44 -25.76
N ASN A 70 -5.28 -7.37 -25.81
CA ASN A 70 -6.12 -8.20 -26.68
C ASN A 70 -6.37 -7.58 -28.07
N VAL A 71 -5.72 -6.47 -28.39
CA VAL A 71 -5.89 -5.74 -29.66
C VAL A 71 -7.37 -5.40 -29.94
N GLN A 72 -8.09 -5.00 -28.90
CA GLN A 72 -9.48 -4.61 -28.98
C GLN A 72 -9.63 -3.08 -28.95
N PRO A 73 -10.65 -2.52 -29.63
CA PRO A 73 -10.90 -1.07 -29.56
C PRO A 73 -11.31 -0.65 -28.15
N ILE A 74 -10.71 0.43 -27.66
CA ILE A 74 -11.04 0.99 -26.35
C ILE A 74 -12.32 1.81 -26.45
N ASN A 75 -13.36 1.43 -25.71
CA ASN A 75 -14.61 2.17 -25.67
C ASN A 75 -14.58 3.23 -24.56
N TYR A 76 -13.94 4.38 -24.81
CA TYR A 76 -13.83 5.47 -23.88
C TYR A 76 -15.18 6.02 -23.37
N ILE A 77 -16.25 5.94 -24.15
CA ILE A 77 -17.58 6.39 -23.70
C ILE A 77 -18.06 5.51 -22.56
N VAL A 78 -17.93 4.19 -22.69
CA VAL A 78 -18.31 3.24 -21.66
C VAL A 78 -17.44 3.42 -20.41
N LEU A 79 -16.11 3.51 -20.57
CA LEU A 79 -15.17 3.68 -19.45
C LEU A 79 -15.41 4.99 -18.70
N LYS A 80 -15.61 6.10 -19.40
CA LYS A 80 -15.93 7.39 -18.77
C LYS A 80 -17.25 7.36 -18.01
N ASN A 81 -18.28 6.73 -18.58
CA ASN A 81 -19.55 6.58 -17.89
C ASN A 81 -19.43 5.72 -16.63
N LYS A 82 -18.68 4.58 -16.70
CA LYS A 82 -18.35 3.75 -15.53
C LYS A 82 -17.67 4.61 -14.46
N PHE A 83 -16.61 5.34 -14.84
CA PHE A 83 -15.85 6.19 -13.92
C PHE A 83 -16.72 7.26 -13.26
N ILE A 84 -17.55 7.97 -14.02
CA ILE A 84 -18.46 9.01 -13.50
C ILE A 84 -19.47 8.42 -12.52
N LEU A 85 -20.06 7.27 -12.83
CA LEU A 85 -21.01 6.61 -11.93
C LEU A 85 -20.36 6.23 -10.59
N GLU A 86 -19.16 5.66 -10.62
CA GLU A 86 -18.45 5.30 -9.39
C GLU A 86 -17.98 6.56 -8.61
N CYS A 87 -17.52 7.61 -9.29
CA CYS A 87 -17.21 8.90 -8.64
C CYS A 87 -18.44 9.50 -7.92
N ARG A 88 -19.65 9.35 -8.48
CA ARG A 88 -20.89 9.78 -7.79
C ARG A 88 -21.12 9.01 -6.50
N LYS A 89 -20.87 7.70 -6.49
CA LYS A 89 -20.97 6.88 -5.26
C LYS A 89 -19.92 7.31 -4.22
N ILE A 90 -18.69 7.58 -4.66
CA ILE A 90 -17.62 8.10 -3.81
C ILE A 90 -18.02 9.46 -3.23
N ALA A 91 -18.57 10.38 -4.03
CA ALA A 91 -19.03 11.68 -3.57
C ALA A 91 -20.18 11.58 -2.55
N GLN A 92 -21.09 10.61 -2.73
CA GLN A 92 -22.16 10.34 -1.75
C GLN A 92 -21.62 9.76 -0.44
N LYS A 93 -20.60 8.92 -0.51
CA LYS A 93 -19.98 8.28 0.66
C LYS A 93 -19.08 9.25 1.44
N TYR A 94 -18.43 10.20 0.75
CA TYR A 94 -17.49 11.16 1.31
C TYR A 94 -17.81 12.61 0.85
N PRO A 95 -18.98 13.14 1.18
CA PRO A 95 -19.43 14.41 0.59
C PRO A 95 -18.53 15.59 0.94
N ILE A 96 -17.94 15.61 2.13
CA ILE A 96 -17.04 16.68 2.56
C ILE A 96 -15.68 16.55 1.85
N ASP A 97 -15.07 15.38 1.89
CA ASP A 97 -13.73 15.14 1.35
C ASP A 97 -13.70 15.24 -0.18
N PHE A 98 -14.82 14.91 -0.85
CA PHE A 98 -14.89 14.95 -2.31
C PHE A 98 -14.79 16.37 -2.88
N PHE A 99 -15.35 17.35 -2.17
CA PHE A 99 -15.39 18.76 -2.60
C PHE A 99 -14.38 19.65 -1.89
N ASN A 100 -13.71 19.17 -0.85
CA ASN A 100 -12.66 19.90 -0.17
C ASN A 100 -11.29 19.59 -0.78
N GLN A 101 -10.42 20.60 -0.76
CA GLN A 101 -9.05 20.45 -1.22
C GLN A 101 -8.25 19.53 -0.29
N ASP A 102 -7.52 18.62 -0.88
CA ASP A 102 -6.52 17.82 -0.18
C ASP A 102 -5.19 18.59 0.01
N LYS A 103 -4.16 17.90 0.48
CA LYS A 103 -2.83 18.49 0.68
C LYS A 103 -2.16 19.00 -0.61
N SER A 104 -2.61 18.56 -1.77
CA SER A 104 -2.11 19.04 -3.06
C SER A 104 -2.81 20.32 -3.54
N GLY A 105 -3.80 20.79 -2.79
CA GLY A 105 -4.66 21.91 -3.16
C GLY A 105 -5.72 21.53 -4.19
N ARG A 106 -5.95 20.24 -4.47
CA ARG A 106 -6.97 19.75 -5.41
C ARG A 106 -8.08 19.01 -4.69
N THR A 107 -9.30 19.20 -5.16
CA THR A 107 -10.46 18.40 -4.76
C THR A 107 -10.49 17.07 -5.51
N TYR A 108 -11.21 16.06 -5.00
CA TYR A 108 -11.42 14.81 -5.76
C TYR A 108 -12.30 15.03 -7.00
N GLN A 109 -13.16 16.03 -6.99
CA GLN A 109 -13.89 16.46 -8.18
C GLN A 109 -12.94 16.94 -9.29
N GLU A 110 -11.96 17.79 -8.96
CA GLU A 110 -10.95 18.23 -9.92
C GLU A 110 -10.08 17.08 -10.42
N LYS A 111 -9.70 16.14 -9.56
CA LYS A 111 -8.98 14.92 -9.94
C LYS A 111 -9.81 14.05 -10.90
N MET A 112 -11.11 13.94 -10.65
CA MET A 112 -12.04 13.25 -11.56
C MET A 112 -12.03 13.88 -12.95
N TYR A 113 -12.17 15.20 -13.04
CA TYR A 113 -12.14 15.90 -14.33
C TYR A 113 -10.79 15.78 -15.04
N LEU A 114 -9.70 15.89 -14.31
CA LEU A 114 -8.36 15.70 -14.86
C LEU A 114 -8.20 14.31 -15.46
N TYR A 115 -8.61 13.26 -14.72
CA TYR A 115 -8.54 11.89 -15.19
C TYR A 115 -9.36 11.67 -16.45
N LEU A 116 -10.63 12.11 -16.46
CA LEU A 116 -11.55 11.93 -17.60
C LEU A 116 -11.13 12.68 -18.87
N ASN A 117 -10.46 13.82 -18.71
CA ASN A 117 -10.12 14.68 -19.86
C ASN A 117 -8.74 14.40 -20.45
N SER A 118 -7.79 13.90 -19.65
CA SER A 118 -6.44 13.66 -20.11
C SER A 118 -5.89 12.29 -19.70
N SER A 119 -5.89 11.98 -18.41
CA SER A 119 -5.16 10.81 -17.88
C SER A 119 -5.64 9.47 -18.44
N ILE A 120 -6.94 9.34 -18.70
CA ILE A 120 -7.55 8.12 -19.23
C ILE A 120 -6.99 7.67 -20.61
N TYR A 121 -6.34 8.56 -21.33
CA TYR A 121 -5.74 8.26 -22.64
C TYR A 121 -4.24 7.95 -22.58
N ARG A 122 -3.61 8.11 -21.41
CA ARG A 122 -2.16 8.03 -21.27
C ARG A 122 -1.58 6.68 -21.69
N LEU A 123 -2.20 5.58 -21.26
CA LEU A 123 -1.68 4.26 -21.57
C LEU A 123 -1.72 3.97 -23.08
N GLU A 124 -2.83 4.30 -23.75
CA GLU A 124 -2.93 4.12 -25.21
C GLU A 124 -1.89 4.97 -25.94
N ASN A 125 -1.77 6.26 -25.57
CA ASN A 125 -0.78 7.16 -26.14
C ASN A 125 0.65 6.66 -25.91
N PHE A 126 0.96 6.17 -24.70
CA PHE A 126 2.25 5.59 -24.37
C PHE A 126 2.57 4.39 -25.26
N MET A 127 1.62 3.46 -25.40
CA MET A 127 1.82 2.28 -26.26
C MET A 127 1.98 2.61 -27.75
N GLN A 128 1.30 3.66 -28.23
CA GLN A 128 1.48 4.15 -29.60
C GLN A 128 2.87 4.74 -29.83
N GLN A 129 3.46 5.39 -28.82
CA GLN A 129 4.80 5.96 -28.87
C GLN A 129 5.91 4.92 -28.68
N HIS A 130 5.57 3.75 -28.09
CA HIS A 130 6.49 2.68 -27.75
C HIS A 130 6.07 1.35 -28.39
N PRO A 131 6.11 1.23 -29.72
CA PRO A 131 5.69 0.02 -30.43
C PRO A 131 6.59 -1.19 -30.13
N GLU A 132 7.77 -0.97 -29.55
CA GLU A 132 8.66 -2.02 -29.07
C GLU A 132 8.20 -2.65 -27.75
N LEU A 133 7.21 -2.07 -27.07
CA LEU A 133 6.70 -2.59 -25.82
C LEU A 133 5.45 -3.45 -26.03
N LYS A 134 5.37 -4.51 -25.25
CA LYS A 134 4.22 -5.42 -25.17
C LYS A 134 3.79 -5.53 -23.70
N ILE A 135 2.49 -5.43 -23.41
CA ILE A 135 1.95 -5.70 -22.09
C ILE A 135 2.07 -7.20 -21.80
N VAL A 136 2.78 -7.58 -20.75
CA VAL A 136 3.01 -8.98 -20.34
C VAL A 136 2.41 -9.32 -18.98
N GLY A 137 1.98 -8.32 -18.20
CA GLY A 137 1.30 -8.48 -16.93
C GLY A 137 0.30 -7.35 -16.69
N ILE A 138 -0.90 -7.71 -16.22
CA ILE A 138 -1.97 -6.82 -15.80
C ILE A 138 -2.51 -7.40 -14.51
N GLU A 139 -2.47 -6.65 -13.39
CA GLU A 139 -2.78 -7.16 -12.04
C GLU A 139 -2.13 -8.55 -11.83
N GLN A 140 -0.86 -8.65 -12.27
CA GLN A 140 -0.15 -9.93 -12.32
C GLN A 140 0.14 -10.42 -10.91
N LYS A 141 -0.59 -11.44 -10.47
CA LYS A 141 -0.39 -12.08 -9.16
C LYS A 141 0.94 -12.82 -9.11
N PHE A 142 1.59 -12.74 -7.96
CA PHE A 142 2.81 -13.47 -7.68
C PHE A 142 2.81 -14.03 -6.26
N GLU A 143 3.56 -15.10 -6.09
CA GLU A 143 3.99 -15.64 -4.81
C GLU A 143 5.37 -16.28 -4.99
N TYR A 144 6.31 -15.96 -4.09
CA TYR A 144 7.64 -16.55 -4.13
C TYR A 144 8.22 -16.72 -2.73
N ASP A 145 9.05 -17.75 -2.56
CA ASP A 145 9.87 -17.95 -1.37
C ASP A 145 11.00 -16.91 -1.35
N TYR A 146 11.10 -16.17 -0.23
CA TYR A 146 12.12 -15.16 -0.04
C TYR A 146 13.41 -15.71 0.58
N ASP A 147 13.31 -16.57 1.62
CA ASP A 147 14.44 -17.03 2.41
C ASP A 147 14.25 -18.43 3.06
N GLY A 148 13.30 -19.22 2.62
CA GLY A 148 12.96 -20.54 3.16
C GLY A 148 12.08 -20.50 4.42
N VAL A 149 11.81 -19.31 4.96
CA VAL A 149 10.91 -19.08 6.12
C VAL A 149 9.77 -18.16 5.74
N HIS A 150 10.06 -17.11 4.99
CA HIS A 150 9.11 -16.10 4.58
C HIS A 150 8.83 -16.18 3.08
N SER A 151 7.59 -15.93 2.69
CA SER A 151 7.20 -15.75 1.30
C SER A 151 6.59 -14.39 1.06
N PHE A 152 6.78 -13.85 -0.14
CA PHE A 152 6.06 -12.68 -0.61
C PHE A 152 4.94 -13.06 -1.55
N SER A 153 3.82 -12.36 -1.42
CA SER A 153 2.70 -12.44 -2.35
C SER A 153 2.11 -11.05 -2.61
N GLY A 154 1.59 -10.86 -3.81
CA GLY A 154 0.99 -9.59 -4.20
C GLY A 154 0.54 -9.58 -5.65
N SER A 155 0.34 -8.37 -6.15
CA SER A 155 0.02 -8.10 -7.55
C SER A 155 0.92 -7.00 -8.07
N ILE A 156 1.34 -7.12 -9.33
CA ILE A 156 2.01 -6.06 -10.10
C ILE A 156 0.92 -5.44 -10.97
N ASP A 157 0.68 -4.14 -10.82
CA ASP A 157 -0.41 -3.45 -11.52
C ASP A 157 -0.27 -3.60 -13.04
N ARG A 158 0.93 -3.31 -13.57
CA ARG A 158 1.20 -3.42 -15.00
C ARG A 158 2.67 -3.74 -15.27
N ALA A 159 2.92 -4.59 -16.26
CA ALA A 159 4.26 -4.90 -16.73
C ALA A 159 4.33 -4.92 -18.25
N PHE A 160 5.41 -4.34 -18.80
CA PHE A 160 5.75 -4.38 -20.21
C PHE A 160 7.01 -5.18 -20.44
N GLN A 161 7.10 -5.80 -21.60
CA GLN A 161 8.34 -6.36 -22.12
C GLN A 161 8.75 -5.59 -23.37
N ASN A 162 9.98 -5.11 -23.41
CA ASN A 162 10.60 -4.63 -24.64
C ASN A 162 10.95 -5.84 -25.50
N ILE A 163 10.28 -5.99 -26.65
CA ILE A 163 10.44 -7.16 -27.54
C ILE A 163 11.79 -7.19 -28.25
N ILE A 164 12.55 -6.07 -28.24
CA ILE A 164 13.87 -5.95 -28.88
C ILE A 164 14.96 -6.32 -27.87
N THR A 165 14.91 -5.74 -26.65
CA THR A 165 15.98 -5.90 -25.64
C THR A 165 15.69 -7.02 -24.63
N GLY A 166 14.42 -7.45 -24.53
CA GLY A 166 13.94 -8.40 -23.55
C GLY A 166 13.81 -7.80 -22.12
N GLU A 167 14.01 -6.48 -21.96
CA GLU A 167 13.83 -5.82 -20.68
C GLU A 167 12.37 -5.84 -20.23
N ILE A 168 12.17 -5.94 -18.92
CA ILE A 168 10.85 -5.80 -18.27
C ILE A 168 10.76 -4.43 -17.62
N ILE A 169 9.65 -3.72 -17.85
CA ILE A 169 9.31 -2.47 -17.19
C ILE A 169 8.07 -2.73 -16.34
N ILE A 170 8.21 -2.58 -15.02
CA ILE A 170 7.12 -2.71 -14.05
C ILE A 170 6.61 -1.31 -13.73
N GLN A 171 5.32 -1.11 -13.89
CA GLN A 171 4.65 0.12 -13.47
C GLN A 171 3.73 -0.17 -12.29
N ASP A 172 3.86 0.65 -11.25
CA ASP A 172 2.96 0.71 -10.09
C ASP A 172 2.17 2.02 -10.19
N ILE A 173 0.86 1.91 -10.34
CA ILE A 173 -0.03 3.03 -10.59
C ILE A 173 -0.34 3.74 -9.28
N LYS A 174 -0.09 5.04 -9.21
CA LYS A 174 -0.37 5.86 -8.02
C LYS A 174 -1.22 7.07 -8.36
N THR A 175 -2.31 7.26 -7.65
CA THR A 175 -3.20 8.42 -7.79
C THR A 175 -2.73 9.62 -6.96
N TRP A 176 -1.42 9.77 -6.84
CA TRP A 176 -0.83 10.94 -6.18
C TRP A 176 -1.03 12.19 -7.02
N SER A 177 -1.27 13.30 -6.35
CA SER A 177 -1.42 14.61 -7.01
C SER A 177 -0.12 15.39 -7.07
N VAL A 178 0.94 14.87 -6.44
CA VAL A 178 2.29 15.44 -6.42
C VAL A 178 3.27 14.30 -6.64
N PRO A 179 4.27 14.49 -7.50
CA PRO A 179 5.32 13.49 -7.72
C PRO A 179 6.08 13.15 -6.43
N ALA A 180 6.58 11.92 -6.35
CA ALA A 180 7.41 11.47 -5.23
C ALA A 180 8.72 12.25 -5.15
N GLN A 181 9.24 12.42 -3.94
CA GLN A 181 10.55 13.05 -3.73
C GLN A 181 11.67 12.06 -4.03
N ASN A 182 12.87 12.55 -4.37
CA ASN A 182 14.02 11.70 -4.67
C ASN A 182 14.37 10.72 -3.54
N SER A 183 14.15 11.09 -2.28
CA SER A 183 14.36 10.20 -1.13
C SER A 183 13.46 8.97 -1.15
N GLU A 184 12.26 9.10 -1.68
CA GLU A 184 11.29 8.02 -1.81
C GLU A 184 11.58 7.12 -3.01
N LEU A 185 12.24 7.67 -4.04
CA LEU A 185 12.62 6.98 -5.27
C LEU A 185 13.97 6.27 -5.16
N LYS A 186 14.78 6.52 -4.12
CA LYS A 186 16.16 6.01 -4.03
C LYS A 186 16.21 4.48 -4.07
N ALA A 187 15.48 3.81 -3.20
CA ALA A 187 15.36 2.35 -3.17
C ALA A 187 14.00 1.94 -2.59
N PRO A 188 12.91 2.06 -3.36
CA PRO A 188 11.58 1.70 -2.87
C PRO A 188 11.50 0.19 -2.59
N LEU A 189 11.20 -0.20 -1.34
CA LEU A 189 11.07 -1.62 -0.97
C LEU A 189 10.00 -2.35 -1.79
N GLN A 190 8.97 -1.66 -2.22
CA GLN A 190 7.93 -2.22 -3.10
C GLN A 190 8.54 -2.69 -4.42
N PHE A 191 9.42 -1.90 -5.00
CA PHE A 191 10.08 -2.25 -6.26
C PHE A 191 11.05 -3.41 -6.10
N ALA A 192 11.76 -3.51 -4.96
CA ALA A 192 12.59 -4.67 -4.67
C ALA A 192 11.75 -5.97 -4.65
N VAL A 193 10.58 -5.94 -3.97
CA VAL A 193 9.65 -7.08 -3.94
C VAL A 193 9.14 -7.41 -5.34
N TYR A 194 8.80 -6.40 -6.14
CA TYR A 194 8.33 -6.60 -7.52
C TYR A 194 9.43 -7.12 -8.46
N MET A 195 10.67 -6.64 -8.33
CA MET A 195 11.79 -7.14 -9.13
C MET A 195 12.10 -8.62 -8.85
N MET A 196 12.08 -9.01 -7.57
CA MET A 196 12.25 -10.41 -7.19
C MET A 196 11.10 -11.29 -7.70
N ALA A 197 9.86 -10.78 -7.68
CA ALA A 197 8.72 -11.45 -8.30
C ALA A 197 8.88 -11.57 -9.82
N ALA A 198 9.30 -10.51 -10.49
CA ALA A 198 9.48 -10.47 -11.94
C ALA A 198 10.57 -11.43 -12.44
N GLU A 199 11.67 -11.56 -11.68
CA GLU A 199 12.69 -12.57 -11.96
C GLU A 199 12.08 -13.99 -12.00
N LYS A 200 11.22 -14.31 -11.04
CA LYS A 200 10.54 -15.62 -10.97
C LYS A 200 9.48 -15.80 -12.06
N LEU A 201 8.70 -14.75 -12.32
CA LEU A 201 7.61 -14.80 -13.29
C LEU A 201 8.10 -14.88 -14.74
N TRP A 202 9.12 -14.11 -15.08
CA TRP A 202 9.55 -13.93 -16.48
C TRP A 202 10.96 -14.43 -16.77
N GLY A 203 11.70 -14.91 -15.75
CA GLY A 203 13.07 -15.43 -15.94
C GLY A 203 14.08 -14.39 -16.39
N VAL A 204 13.84 -13.11 -16.08
CA VAL A 204 14.67 -11.98 -16.53
C VAL A 204 15.56 -11.52 -15.38
N PRO A 205 16.88 -11.36 -15.59
CA PRO A 205 17.79 -10.94 -14.53
C PRO A 205 17.52 -9.49 -14.08
N PHE A 206 17.87 -9.14 -12.85
CA PHE A 206 17.55 -7.84 -12.24
C PHE A 206 18.02 -6.63 -13.06
N ASN A 207 19.19 -6.72 -13.69
CA ASN A 207 19.72 -5.65 -14.52
C ASN A 207 18.93 -5.39 -15.82
N LYS A 208 17.95 -6.23 -16.12
CA LYS A 208 16.97 -6.06 -17.23
C LYS A 208 15.55 -5.77 -16.73
N ILE A 209 15.39 -5.47 -15.46
CA ILE A 209 14.09 -5.12 -14.87
C ILE A 209 14.17 -3.66 -14.41
N LYS A 210 13.26 -2.84 -14.89
CA LYS A 210 13.06 -1.45 -14.48
C LYS A 210 11.74 -1.33 -13.74
N CYS A 211 11.69 -0.48 -12.72
CA CYS A 211 10.47 -0.18 -11.97
C CYS A 211 10.23 1.31 -11.93
N GLU A 212 8.98 1.68 -12.13
CA GLU A 212 8.56 3.08 -12.11
C GLU A 212 7.15 3.23 -11.52
N TYR A 213 6.89 4.38 -10.93
CA TYR A 213 5.54 4.81 -10.60
C TYR A 213 4.91 5.44 -11.84
N ASP A 214 3.71 5.00 -12.21
CA ASP A 214 2.85 5.72 -13.15
C ASP A 214 1.92 6.64 -12.36
N LEU A 215 1.99 7.94 -12.63
CA LEU A 215 1.26 8.99 -11.92
C LEU A 215 0.27 9.67 -12.86
N PRO A 216 -0.90 9.07 -13.12
CA PRO A 216 -1.86 9.61 -14.09
C PRO A 216 -2.31 11.04 -13.79
N LEU A 217 -2.44 11.40 -12.49
CA LEU A 217 -2.86 12.74 -12.09
C LEU A 217 -1.75 13.80 -12.14
N CYS A 218 -0.52 13.38 -12.41
CA CYS A 218 0.64 14.26 -12.60
C CYS A 218 1.14 14.27 -14.03
N ASP A 219 0.53 13.47 -14.90
CA ASP A 219 0.93 13.24 -16.28
C ASP A 219 2.42 12.89 -16.44
N THR A 220 2.93 12.00 -15.57
CA THR A 220 4.34 11.60 -15.55
C THR A 220 4.54 10.18 -15.06
N THR A 221 5.70 9.61 -15.37
CA THR A 221 6.25 8.42 -14.72
C THR A 221 7.50 8.80 -13.93
N GLN A 222 7.79 8.07 -12.86
CA GLN A 222 8.97 8.27 -12.03
C GLN A 222 9.68 6.94 -11.80
N ALA A 223 10.83 6.78 -12.45
CA ALA A 223 11.69 5.61 -12.25
C ALA A 223 12.37 5.63 -10.88
N ALA A 224 12.68 4.44 -10.35
CA ALA A 224 13.57 4.31 -9.21
C ALA A 224 14.98 4.85 -9.55
N LEU A 225 15.64 5.44 -8.55
CA LEU A 225 16.94 6.08 -8.74
C LEU A 225 18.14 5.13 -8.51
N SER A 226 17.94 4.06 -7.73
CA SER A 226 19.01 3.06 -7.54
C SER A 226 19.12 2.15 -8.74
N GLU A 227 20.36 1.86 -9.15
CA GLU A 227 20.66 0.86 -10.18
C GLU A 227 20.55 -0.58 -9.63
N ASP A 228 20.71 -0.76 -8.32
CA ASP A 228 20.63 -2.06 -7.64
C ASP A 228 19.64 -2.04 -6.46
N ILE A 229 18.38 -1.83 -6.80
CA ILE A 229 17.29 -1.74 -5.84
C ILE A 229 17.20 -2.97 -4.92
N VAL A 230 17.40 -4.16 -5.47
CA VAL A 230 17.27 -5.43 -4.72
C VAL A 230 18.37 -5.53 -3.68
N SER A 231 19.62 -5.27 -4.06
CA SER A 231 20.77 -5.29 -3.15
C SER A 231 20.65 -4.24 -2.05
N ASP A 232 20.23 -3.02 -2.40
CA ASP A 232 20.03 -1.93 -1.45
C ASP A 232 18.87 -2.22 -0.47
N SER A 233 17.83 -2.92 -0.92
CA SER A 233 16.63 -3.17 -0.12
C SER A 233 16.70 -4.43 0.71
N LYS A 234 17.47 -5.45 0.29
CA LYS A 234 17.55 -6.74 0.98
C LYS A 234 17.95 -6.62 2.47
N PRO A 235 18.99 -5.88 2.87
CA PRO A 235 19.35 -5.71 4.28
C PRO A 235 18.23 -5.08 5.11
N VAL A 236 17.43 -4.20 4.48
CA VAL A 236 16.29 -3.56 5.15
C VAL A 236 15.17 -4.59 5.37
N LEU A 237 14.84 -5.40 4.38
CA LEU A 237 13.85 -6.47 4.48
C LEU A 237 14.25 -7.49 5.55
N ASP A 238 15.51 -7.96 5.53
CA ASP A 238 16.05 -8.92 6.49
C ASP A 238 15.95 -8.38 7.94
N LYS A 239 16.25 -7.08 8.13
CA LYS A 239 16.09 -6.42 9.43
C LYS A 239 14.64 -6.35 9.88
N LEU A 240 13.69 -6.09 8.97
CA LEU A 240 12.27 -6.05 9.29
C LEU A 240 11.75 -7.44 9.69
N PHE A 241 12.10 -8.49 8.94
CA PHE A 241 11.75 -9.86 9.28
C PHE A 241 12.33 -10.30 10.62
N LYS A 242 13.60 -10.00 10.85
CA LYS A 242 14.24 -10.26 12.15
C LYS A 242 13.51 -9.58 13.30
N GLY A 243 13.07 -8.33 13.10
CA GLY A 243 12.30 -7.59 14.10
C GLY A 243 10.94 -8.24 14.39
N ILE A 244 10.25 -8.74 13.36
CA ILE A 244 8.97 -9.45 13.49
C ILE A 244 9.18 -10.76 14.24
N GLN A 245 10.17 -11.56 13.86
CA GLN A 245 10.50 -12.83 14.52
C GLN A 245 10.87 -12.68 16.00
N GLN A 246 11.50 -11.54 16.35
CA GLN A 246 11.85 -11.19 17.74
C GLN A 246 10.70 -10.53 18.49
N GLU A 247 9.50 -10.47 17.92
CA GLU A 247 8.32 -9.80 18.50
C GLU A 247 8.59 -8.35 18.94
N ASN A 248 9.44 -7.65 18.20
CA ASN A 248 9.80 -6.27 18.51
C ASN A 248 8.70 -5.32 18.03
N PHE A 249 7.62 -5.23 18.78
CA PHE A 249 6.44 -4.41 18.45
C PHE A 249 6.42 -3.06 19.16
N LYS A 250 7.59 -2.41 19.31
CA LYS A 250 7.66 -1.06 19.88
C LYS A 250 6.97 -0.05 18.96
N PRO A 251 6.15 0.87 19.51
CA PRO A 251 5.49 1.88 18.68
C PRO A 251 6.51 2.86 18.09
N THR A 252 6.25 3.27 16.84
CA THR A 252 6.95 4.38 16.20
C THR A 252 6.00 5.57 16.15
N ILE A 253 6.26 6.57 16.98
CA ILE A 253 5.40 7.75 17.09
C ILE A 253 5.88 8.82 16.11
N THR A 254 5.03 9.14 15.13
CA THR A 254 5.29 10.13 14.09
C THR A 254 4.03 10.92 13.78
N ALA A 255 4.14 11.92 12.91
CA ALA A 255 2.98 12.65 12.38
C ALA A 255 1.91 11.73 11.77
N LEU A 256 2.29 10.53 11.31
CA LEU A 256 1.37 9.54 10.73
C LEU A 256 0.39 8.95 11.77
N CYS A 257 0.67 9.09 13.07
CA CYS A 257 -0.27 8.71 14.13
C CYS A 257 -1.58 9.49 14.05
N HIS A 258 -1.56 10.70 13.49
CA HIS A 258 -2.77 11.49 13.26
C HIS A 258 -3.76 10.83 12.27
N TRP A 259 -3.27 10.01 11.34
CA TRP A 259 -4.11 9.30 10.37
C TRP A 259 -4.19 7.79 10.65
N CYS A 260 -3.76 7.36 11.83
CA CYS A 260 -3.74 5.95 12.18
C CYS A 260 -5.16 5.47 12.51
N GLU A 261 -5.60 4.38 11.91
CA GLU A 261 -6.91 3.78 12.14
C GLU A 261 -7.13 3.31 13.59
N TYR A 262 -6.06 3.12 14.35
CA TYR A 262 -6.09 2.73 15.78
C TYR A 262 -6.04 3.95 16.72
N ASN A 263 -6.04 5.15 16.17
CA ASN A 263 -6.15 6.38 16.95
C ASN A 263 -7.61 6.80 17.06
N PRO A 264 -8.19 6.82 18.29
CA PRO A 264 -9.59 7.16 18.48
C PRO A 264 -9.94 8.60 18.10
N LEU A 265 -8.97 9.52 18.04
CA LEU A 265 -9.21 10.89 17.56
C LEU A 265 -9.43 10.94 16.04
N THR A 266 -8.85 9.99 15.30
CA THR A 266 -9.04 9.87 13.84
C THR A 266 -10.19 8.94 13.48
N ASN A 267 -10.38 7.88 14.28
CA ASN A 267 -11.40 6.86 14.11
C ASN A 267 -12.18 6.69 15.42
N PRO A 268 -13.12 7.60 15.74
CA PRO A 268 -13.90 7.52 16.98
C PRO A 268 -14.69 6.22 17.12
N CYS A 269 -15.14 5.63 16.01
CA CYS A 269 -15.90 4.39 16.02
C CYS A 269 -15.13 3.20 16.63
N ILE A 270 -13.79 3.27 16.73
CA ILE A 270 -12.99 2.21 17.35
C ILE A 270 -13.35 2.02 18.82
N LEU A 271 -13.76 3.09 19.52
CA LEU A 271 -14.16 3.05 20.93
C LEU A 271 -15.39 2.19 21.18
N ASP A 272 -16.27 2.08 20.17
CA ASP A 272 -17.50 1.31 20.28
C ASP A 272 -17.38 -0.08 19.60
N THR A 273 -16.57 -0.18 18.54
CA THR A 273 -16.49 -1.40 17.73
C THR A 273 -15.36 -2.34 18.18
N LYS A 274 -14.20 -1.78 18.55
CA LYS A 274 -13.00 -2.53 18.94
C LYS A 274 -12.16 -1.77 19.95
N PRO A 275 -12.68 -1.52 21.17
CA PRO A 275 -11.97 -0.75 22.19
C PRO A 275 -10.62 -1.37 22.60
N GLU A 276 -10.48 -2.69 22.47
CA GLU A 276 -9.25 -3.42 22.73
C GLU A 276 -8.13 -3.11 21.71
N ALA A 277 -8.49 -2.62 20.54
CA ALA A 277 -7.54 -2.26 19.48
C ALA A 277 -7.08 -0.79 19.56
N VAL A 278 -7.61 0.01 20.48
CA VAL A 278 -7.18 1.40 20.64
C VAL A 278 -5.69 1.46 20.95
N CYS A 279 -4.95 2.23 20.15
CA CYS A 279 -3.52 2.44 20.38
C CYS A 279 -3.32 3.23 21.68
N PRO A 280 -2.62 2.69 22.71
CA PRO A 280 -2.40 3.39 23.97
C PRO A 280 -1.48 4.61 23.86
N TYR A 281 -0.83 4.78 22.69
CA TYR A 281 0.13 5.85 22.43
C TYR A 281 -0.46 7.00 21.61
N PHE A 282 -1.77 6.98 21.29
CA PHE A 282 -2.40 7.99 20.46
C PHE A 282 -2.33 9.40 21.03
N SER A 283 -2.42 9.53 22.35
CA SER A 283 -2.42 10.83 23.06
C SER A 283 -1.06 11.51 23.07
N THR A 284 0.01 10.78 22.76
CA THR A 284 1.37 11.34 22.71
C THR A 284 1.61 12.19 21.48
N TRP A 285 0.67 12.15 20.51
CA TRP A 285 0.72 12.96 19.32
C TRP A 285 -0.42 13.98 19.29
N GLN A 286 -0.28 15.11 19.95
CA GLN A 286 -1.14 16.27 19.76
C GLN A 286 -0.50 17.27 18.80
N LYS A 287 -1.35 17.90 17.99
CA LYS A 287 -1.00 18.85 16.92
C LYS A 287 -0.46 20.21 17.44
N SER A 288 -0.01 20.31 18.65
CA SER A 288 0.68 21.49 19.17
C SER A 288 2.18 21.28 19.03
N GLY A 289 2.77 22.02 18.12
CA GLY A 289 4.11 21.91 17.58
C GLY A 289 5.29 21.89 18.53
N ASP A 290 5.15 21.77 19.84
CA ASP A 290 6.31 22.02 20.70
C ASP A 290 6.63 20.97 21.77
N ASN A 291 5.87 19.89 22.03
CA ASN A 291 6.29 18.95 23.09
C ASN A 291 5.75 17.51 22.97
N VAL A 292 6.07 16.83 21.87
CA VAL A 292 5.86 15.37 21.76
C VAL A 292 6.68 14.58 22.77
N ARG A 293 7.83 15.10 23.23
CA ARG A 293 8.71 14.46 24.21
C ARG A 293 8.11 14.36 25.60
N ASP A 294 7.47 15.41 26.08
CA ASP A 294 6.99 15.48 27.47
C ASP A 294 5.73 14.65 27.70
N THR A 295 4.90 14.51 26.66
CA THR A 295 3.70 13.66 26.69
C THR A 295 4.05 12.17 26.69
N LEU A 296 5.11 11.76 26.01
CA LEU A 296 5.65 10.39 26.00
C LEU A 296 6.08 9.90 27.39
N ILE A 297 6.64 10.80 28.21
CA ILE A 297 7.11 10.50 29.57
C ILE A 297 5.94 10.22 30.50
N ALA A 298 4.89 11.02 30.41
CA ALA A 298 3.70 10.88 31.26
C ALA A 298 2.96 9.54 31.03
N TRP A 299 2.97 8.99 29.82
CA TRP A 299 2.32 7.70 29.52
C TRP A 299 3.18 6.47 29.81
N LYS A 300 4.48 6.58 29.78
CA LYS A 300 5.37 5.51 30.25
C LYS A 300 5.16 5.22 31.73
N ASP A 301 4.91 6.25 32.52
CA ASP A 301 4.64 6.11 33.95
C ASP A 301 3.20 5.59 34.23
N LEU A 302 2.26 5.87 33.33
CA LEU A 302 0.88 5.38 33.44
C LEU A 302 0.71 3.92 32.96
N SER A 303 1.59 3.41 32.09
CA SER A 303 1.54 2.01 31.63
C SER A 303 1.96 1.00 32.69
N SER A 304 2.58 1.43 33.79
CA SER A 304 2.91 0.61 34.96
C SER A 304 1.72 0.45 35.93
N VAL A 305 0.69 1.28 35.82
CA VAL A 305 -0.57 1.15 36.55
C VAL A 305 -1.55 0.49 35.57
N ALA A 306 -2.21 -0.60 36.02
CA ALA A 306 -3.31 -1.22 35.27
C ALA A 306 -4.43 -0.17 35.10
N ILE A 307 -4.32 0.64 34.06
CA ILE A 307 -5.28 1.70 33.76
C ILE A 307 -6.58 1.01 33.41
N ASP A 308 -7.62 1.30 34.18
CA ASP A 308 -8.97 0.92 33.82
C ASP A 308 -9.27 1.50 32.41
N ARG A 309 -9.27 0.62 31.43
CA ARG A 309 -9.49 0.96 30.01
C ARG A 309 -10.82 1.70 29.84
N GLN A 310 -11.83 1.37 30.62
CA GLN A 310 -13.12 2.05 30.61
C GLN A 310 -13.03 3.49 31.08
N PHE A 311 -12.18 3.78 32.05
CA PHE A 311 -11.95 5.14 32.53
C PHE A 311 -11.29 6.01 31.46
N CYS A 312 -10.27 5.50 30.75
CA CYS A 312 -9.64 6.21 29.63
C CYS A 312 -10.62 6.46 28.48
N ILE A 313 -11.45 5.49 28.15
CA ILE A 313 -12.48 5.60 27.12
C ILE A 313 -13.53 6.64 27.49
N SER A 314 -13.98 6.68 28.77
CA SER A 314 -14.95 7.66 29.25
C SER A 314 -14.40 9.10 29.23
N GLN A 315 -13.15 9.28 29.63
CA GLN A 315 -12.45 10.58 29.58
C GLN A 315 -12.30 11.07 28.13
N LEU A 316 -11.95 10.18 27.21
CA LEU A 316 -11.85 10.51 25.79
C LEU A 316 -13.19 10.90 25.19
N ARG A 317 -14.26 10.18 25.49
CA ARG A 317 -15.62 10.55 25.04
C ARG A 317 -16.02 11.93 25.54
N GLN A 318 -15.67 12.24 26.78
CA GLN A 318 -15.96 13.56 27.38
C GLN A 318 -15.14 14.69 26.75
N GLN A 319 -13.88 14.46 26.39
CA GLN A 319 -13.04 15.42 25.67
C GLN A 319 -13.52 15.64 24.22
N MET A 320 -13.98 14.59 23.54
CA MET A 320 -14.49 14.67 22.17
C MET A 320 -15.84 15.40 22.08
N THR A 321 -16.70 15.31 23.10
CA THR A 321 -17.95 16.09 23.19
C THR A 321 -17.73 17.57 23.47
N ASN A 322 -16.58 17.96 24.01
CA ASN A 322 -16.22 19.34 24.30
C ASN A 322 -15.48 20.06 23.13
N ILE A 323 -15.22 19.38 22.01
CA ILE A 323 -14.54 19.91 20.82
C ILE A 323 -15.56 20.23 19.70
N ASN A 324 -16.81 19.82 19.84
CA ASN A 324 -17.94 20.21 19.00
C ASN A 324 -18.70 21.36 19.67
#